data_90fc2621ec0c97a4a4fd58972c8b278c
#
_entry.id   90fc2621ec0c97a4a4fd58972c8b278c
#
_cell.length_a   1.000
_cell.length_b   1.000
_cell.length_c   1.000
_cell.angle_alpha   90.00
_cell.angle_beta   90.00
_cell.angle_gamma   90.00
#
_symmetry.space_group_name_H-M   'P 1'
#
loop_
_entity.id
_entity.type
_entity.pdbx_description
1 polymer ?
#
loop_
_entity_poly.entity_id
_entity_poly.type
_entity_poly.pdbx_seq_one_letter_code
_entity_poly.pdbx_strand_id
1 'polypeptide(L)'
;SSAASDVYKRQVYGSDESENVRMENARRDFVANVSHELKTPVGGIALLAEALLQDPTDPEMVDYFGTKLHKEAHRMGEMITDLISLSKLQGAEALPDMAPVRVDDIVDDAVARNLVAAENHGIELTRGQRLGLRVMGDRAMLTVAVSNLITNAINYSPSGQPVSVTQKLVRDNVVLIRVTDRGIGIAPEDQKRVFERFYRVDKARSRSTGGTGLGLAIVKHVVANHGGSITLWSRPGTGSTFTIELPLYDPEAAGRAEKEE
;
A
#
# COMPACT_ATOMS: atom_id res chain seq x y z
N SER A 1 -9.97 -41.08 29.70
CA SER A 1 -9.09 -39.88 29.58
C SER A 1 -8.14 -39.92 28.37
N SER A 2 -7.93 -41.07 27.74
CA SER A 2 -7.11 -41.26 26.54
C SER A 2 -7.75 -40.68 25.26
N ALA A 3 -9.02 -40.92 25.02
CA ALA A 3 -9.72 -40.49 23.82
C ALA A 3 -9.87 -38.97 23.66
N ALA A 4 -10.04 -38.23 24.77
CA ALA A 4 -10.08 -36.75 24.73
C ALA A 4 -8.72 -36.12 24.41
N SER A 5 -7.61 -36.73 24.86
CA SER A 5 -6.27 -36.28 24.55
C SER A 5 -5.90 -36.52 23.09
N ASP A 6 -6.38 -37.62 22.50
CA ASP A 6 -6.12 -37.94 21.09
C ASP A 6 -6.95 -37.08 20.12
N VAL A 7 -8.18 -36.72 20.51
CA VAL A 7 -9.03 -35.78 19.75
C VAL A 7 -8.43 -34.37 19.80
N TYR A 8 -7.92 -33.94 20.96
CA TYR A 8 -7.28 -32.63 21.12
C TYR A 8 -5.97 -32.52 20.31
N LYS A 9 -5.15 -33.58 20.35
CA LYS A 9 -3.94 -33.66 19.52
C LYS A 9 -4.27 -33.65 18.01
N ARG A 10 -5.28 -34.40 17.57
CA ARG A 10 -5.71 -34.37 16.15
C ARG A 10 -6.26 -33.02 15.72
N GLN A 11 -6.99 -32.29 16.57
CA GLN A 11 -7.45 -30.95 16.26
C GLN A 11 -6.33 -29.93 16.18
N VAL A 12 -5.33 -29.99 17.07
CA VAL A 12 -4.17 -29.10 17.07
C VAL A 12 -3.26 -29.37 15.87
N TYR A 13 -2.97 -30.66 15.56
CA TYR A 13 -2.18 -31.02 14.36
C TYR A 13 -2.94 -30.76 13.05
N GLY A 14 -4.24 -30.96 12.99
CA GLY A 14 -5.04 -30.69 11.80
C GLY A 14 -5.21 -29.21 11.49
N SER A 15 -5.19 -28.32 12.49
CA SER A 15 -5.20 -26.87 12.26
C SER A 15 -3.86 -26.36 11.75
N ASP A 16 -2.77 -26.88 12.27
CA ASP A 16 -1.39 -26.50 11.87
C ASP A 16 -1.07 -26.95 10.44
N GLU A 17 -1.47 -28.17 10.03
CA GLU A 17 -1.33 -28.63 8.65
C GLU A 17 -2.19 -27.80 7.68
N SER A 18 -3.40 -27.39 8.06
CA SER A 18 -4.26 -26.59 7.19
C SER A 18 -3.75 -25.15 7.04
N GLU A 19 -3.15 -24.56 8.05
CA GLU A 19 -2.50 -23.24 7.98
C GLU A 19 -1.23 -23.28 7.12
N ASN A 20 -0.39 -24.28 7.28
CA ASN A 20 0.81 -24.48 6.46
C ASN A 20 0.47 -24.68 4.98
N VAL A 21 -0.55 -25.48 4.67
CA VAL A 21 -1.02 -25.68 3.28
C VAL A 21 -1.59 -24.38 2.70
N ARG A 22 -2.35 -23.60 3.49
CA ARG A 22 -2.86 -22.30 3.05
C ARG A 22 -1.73 -21.29 2.78
N MET A 23 -0.73 -21.22 3.66
CA MET A 23 0.42 -20.35 3.48
C MET A 23 1.25 -20.74 2.25
N GLU A 24 1.45 -22.04 2.03
CA GLU A 24 2.20 -22.52 0.86
C GLU A 24 1.47 -22.26 -0.46
N ASN A 25 0.14 -22.46 -0.50
CA ASN A 25 -0.68 -22.11 -1.64
C ASN A 25 -0.67 -20.59 -1.90
N ALA A 26 -0.82 -19.75 -0.87
CA ALA A 26 -0.75 -18.31 -0.99
C ALA A 26 0.63 -17.84 -1.50
N ARG A 27 1.72 -18.51 -1.10
CA ARG A 27 3.07 -18.24 -1.60
C ARG A 27 3.23 -18.64 -3.07
N ARG A 28 2.71 -19.79 -3.47
CA ARG A 28 2.74 -20.24 -4.88
C ARG A 28 1.95 -19.31 -5.78
N ASP A 29 0.74 -18.91 -5.36
CA ASP A 29 -0.10 -17.96 -6.09
C ASP A 29 0.57 -16.60 -6.22
N PHE A 30 1.24 -16.15 -5.16
CA PHE A 30 2.02 -14.91 -5.19
C PHE A 30 3.14 -14.97 -6.22
N VAL A 31 3.97 -16.03 -6.22
CA VAL A 31 5.07 -16.20 -7.20
C VAL A 31 4.54 -16.27 -8.63
N ALA A 32 3.45 -17.00 -8.86
CA ALA A 32 2.81 -17.11 -10.17
C ALA A 32 2.30 -15.75 -10.66
N ASN A 33 1.64 -14.99 -9.79
CA ASN A 33 1.13 -13.65 -10.10
C ASN A 33 2.26 -12.65 -10.35
N VAL A 34 3.33 -12.67 -9.55
CA VAL A 34 4.53 -11.85 -9.78
C VAL A 34 5.13 -12.13 -11.15
N SER A 35 5.30 -13.40 -11.49
CA SER A 35 5.86 -13.81 -12.79
C SER A 35 4.99 -13.33 -13.94
N HIS A 36 3.67 -13.43 -13.82
CA HIS A 36 2.73 -12.98 -14.85
C HIS A 36 2.73 -11.45 -14.98
N GLU A 37 2.68 -10.71 -13.87
CA GLU A 37 2.66 -9.25 -13.87
C GLU A 37 3.99 -8.62 -14.31
N LEU A 38 5.13 -9.33 -14.16
CA LEU A 38 6.43 -8.91 -14.70
C LEU A 38 6.59 -9.22 -16.19
N LYS A 39 6.03 -10.31 -16.70
CA LYS A 39 6.12 -10.66 -18.13
C LYS A 39 5.50 -9.62 -19.04
N THR A 40 4.38 -9.00 -18.62
CA THR A 40 3.65 -8.02 -19.44
C THR A 40 4.50 -6.76 -19.72
N PRO A 41 5.06 -6.06 -18.72
CA PRO A 41 5.92 -4.89 -18.98
C PRO A 41 7.21 -5.27 -19.70
N VAL A 42 7.82 -6.41 -19.42
CA VAL A 42 9.03 -6.89 -20.13
C VAL A 42 8.73 -7.08 -21.61
N GLY A 43 7.62 -7.73 -21.95
CA GLY A 43 7.18 -7.89 -23.35
C GLY A 43 6.88 -6.55 -24.03
N GLY A 44 6.25 -5.62 -23.31
CA GLY A 44 6.00 -4.25 -23.78
C GLY A 44 7.29 -3.47 -24.07
N ILE A 45 8.27 -3.55 -23.16
CA ILE A 45 9.60 -2.94 -23.33
C ILE A 45 10.30 -3.51 -24.57
N ALA A 46 10.28 -4.84 -24.76
CA ALA A 46 10.90 -5.48 -25.90
C ALA A 46 10.28 -5.01 -27.23
N LEU A 47 8.93 -4.98 -27.33
CA LEU A 47 8.22 -4.51 -28.51
C LEU A 47 8.49 -3.03 -28.82
N LEU A 48 8.54 -2.18 -27.81
CA LEU A 48 8.83 -0.75 -27.97
C LEU A 48 10.28 -0.53 -28.44
N ALA A 49 11.23 -1.33 -27.91
CA ALA A 49 12.62 -1.31 -28.34
C ALA A 49 12.77 -1.78 -29.80
N GLU A 50 12.09 -2.85 -30.19
CA GLU A 50 12.07 -3.32 -31.59
C GLU A 50 11.52 -2.24 -32.53
N ALA A 51 10.42 -1.54 -32.14
CA ALA A 51 9.86 -0.46 -32.93
C ALA A 51 10.84 0.71 -33.11
N LEU A 52 11.61 1.06 -32.07
CA LEU A 52 12.66 2.08 -32.15
C LEU A 52 13.78 1.68 -33.12
N LEU A 53 14.13 0.40 -33.18
CA LEU A 53 15.20 -0.10 -34.05
C LEU A 53 14.79 -0.18 -35.53
N GLN A 54 13.49 -0.14 -35.86
CA GLN A 54 13.00 -0.18 -37.25
C GLN A 54 13.31 1.12 -37.99
N ASP A 55 13.14 2.26 -37.35
CA ASP A 55 13.51 3.57 -37.93
C ASP A 55 14.10 4.51 -36.88
N PRO A 56 15.38 4.30 -36.51
CA PRO A 56 16.06 5.10 -35.49
C PRO A 56 16.39 6.53 -35.94
N THR A 57 16.12 6.88 -37.21
CA THR A 57 16.43 8.19 -37.77
C THR A 57 15.21 9.12 -37.79
N ASP A 58 13.99 8.61 -37.57
CA ASP A 58 12.78 9.43 -37.45
C ASP A 58 12.65 9.99 -36.00
N PRO A 59 12.81 11.32 -35.82
CA PRO A 59 12.75 11.92 -34.49
C PRO A 59 11.39 11.77 -33.79
N GLU A 60 10.29 11.78 -34.53
CA GLU A 60 8.95 11.66 -33.97
C GLU A 60 8.69 10.24 -33.44
N MET A 61 9.13 9.24 -34.19
CA MET A 61 9.03 7.84 -33.78
C MET A 61 9.94 7.55 -32.58
N VAL A 62 11.15 8.11 -32.56
CA VAL A 62 12.09 7.98 -31.44
C VAL A 62 11.51 8.62 -30.17
N ASP A 63 10.94 9.81 -30.25
CA ASP A 63 10.30 10.47 -29.12
C ASP A 63 9.08 9.69 -28.61
N TYR A 64 8.20 9.27 -29.52
CA TYR A 64 6.98 8.54 -29.17
C TYR A 64 7.26 7.19 -28.49
N PHE A 65 8.07 6.34 -29.12
CA PHE A 65 8.39 5.01 -28.57
C PHE A 65 9.36 5.08 -27.40
N GLY A 66 10.31 6.01 -27.43
CA GLY A 66 11.27 6.26 -26.35
C GLY A 66 10.58 6.71 -25.09
N THR A 67 9.63 7.64 -25.18
CA THR A 67 8.83 8.09 -24.03
C THR A 67 7.98 6.94 -23.44
N LYS A 68 7.37 6.12 -24.28
CA LYS A 68 6.61 4.94 -23.80
C LYS A 68 7.51 3.90 -23.16
N LEU A 69 8.68 3.64 -23.74
CA LEU A 69 9.67 2.73 -23.20
C LEU A 69 10.14 3.18 -21.81
N HIS A 70 10.47 4.45 -21.68
CA HIS A 70 10.88 5.05 -20.40
C HIS A 70 9.80 4.90 -19.33
N LYS A 71 8.54 5.18 -19.69
CA LYS A 71 7.40 5.04 -18.78
C LYS A 71 7.19 3.60 -18.31
N GLU A 72 7.31 2.63 -19.22
CA GLU A 72 7.13 1.22 -18.86
C GLU A 72 8.30 0.68 -18.01
N ALA A 73 9.54 1.11 -18.31
CA ALA A 73 10.71 0.78 -17.50
C ALA A 73 10.60 1.36 -16.08
N HIS A 74 10.13 2.60 -15.94
CA HIS A 74 9.92 3.23 -14.64
C HIS A 74 8.86 2.50 -13.82
N ARG A 75 7.74 2.16 -14.43
CA ARG A 75 6.66 1.37 -13.83
C ARG A 75 7.16 0.00 -13.34
N MET A 76 8.02 -0.66 -14.12
CA MET A 76 8.63 -1.93 -13.71
C MET A 76 9.53 -1.75 -12.49
N GLY A 77 10.30 -0.66 -12.42
CA GLY A 77 11.10 -0.30 -11.25
C GLY A 77 10.26 -0.10 -9.99
N GLU A 78 9.14 0.61 -10.09
CA GLU A 78 8.18 0.76 -8.99
C GLU A 78 7.62 -0.59 -8.52
N MET A 79 7.24 -1.47 -9.46
CA MET A 79 6.73 -2.80 -9.14
C MET A 79 7.77 -3.65 -8.40
N ILE A 80 9.03 -3.62 -8.81
CA ILE A 80 10.13 -4.33 -8.14
C ILE A 80 10.31 -3.79 -6.72
N THR A 81 10.27 -2.47 -6.54
CA THR A 81 10.38 -1.83 -5.22
C THR A 81 9.23 -2.25 -4.29
N ASP A 82 8.01 -2.27 -4.80
CA ASP A 82 6.84 -2.73 -4.06
C ASP A 82 6.94 -4.21 -3.68
N LEU A 83 7.42 -5.06 -4.59
CA LEU A 83 7.64 -6.49 -4.33
C LEU A 83 8.68 -6.73 -3.26
N ILE A 84 9.80 -5.98 -3.29
CA ILE A 84 10.84 -6.07 -2.25
C ILE A 84 10.26 -5.63 -0.90
N SER A 85 9.51 -4.53 -0.88
CA SER A 85 8.85 -4.02 0.34
C SER A 85 7.89 -5.06 0.92
N LEU A 86 7.05 -5.66 0.08
CA LEU A 86 6.09 -6.68 0.49
C LEU A 86 6.79 -7.96 0.97
N SER A 87 7.88 -8.37 0.32
CA SER A 87 8.68 -9.53 0.73
C SER A 87 9.30 -9.32 2.11
N LYS A 88 9.85 -8.14 2.38
CA LYS A 88 10.39 -7.77 3.71
C LYS A 88 9.32 -7.80 4.80
N LEU A 89 8.11 -7.33 4.49
CA LEU A 89 6.99 -7.32 5.44
C LEU A 89 6.46 -8.72 5.79
N GLN A 90 6.76 -9.74 4.97
CA GLN A 90 6.33 -11.12 5.18
C GLN A 90 7.41 -12.02 5.78
N GLY A 91 8.67 -11.59 5.74
CA GLY A 91 9.80 -12.33 6.31
C GLY A 91 9.92 -12.10 7.81
N ALA A 92 10.22 -13.15 8.57
CA ALA A 92 10.53 -13.05 9.99
C ALA A 92 11.84 -12.26 10.28
N GLU A 93 12.60 -11.92 9.23
CA GLU A 93 13.93 -11.30 9.34
C GLU A 93 13.91 -9.76 9.44
N ALA A 94 12.79 -9.12 9.13
CA ALA A 94 12.68 -7.66 9.23
C ALA A 94 11.59 -7.28 10.23
N LEU A 95 11.88 -7.43 11.51
CA LEU A 95 11.09 -6.78 12.54
C LEU A 95 11.14 -5.26 12.29
N PRO A 96 9.98 -4.56 12.34
CA PRO A 96 9.96 -3.12 12.27
C PRO A 96 10.87 -2.51 13.33
N ASP A 97 11.58 -1.43 13.01
CA ASP A 97 12.35 -0.64 13.98
C ASP A 97 11.36 0.19 14.82
N MET A 98 10.77 -0.47 15.80
CA MET A 98 9.68 0.06 16.62
C MET A 98 10.20 1.08 17.62
N ALA A 99 9.81 2.32 17.44
CA ALA A 99 10.11 3.45 18.33
C ALA A 99 8.89 4.36 18.48
N PRO A 100 8.83 5.22 19.51
CA PRO A 100 7.84 6.28 19.60
C PRO A 100 8.04 7.29 18.46
N VAL A 101 7.12 7.34 17.51
CA VAL A 101 7.19 8.22 16.34
C VAL A 101 6.06 9.25 16.36
N ARG A 102 6.36 10.49 16.01
CA ARG A 102 5.34 11.53 15.85
C ARG A 102 4.56 11.29 14.57
N VAL A 103 3.25 11.24 14.68
CA VAL A 103 2.35 11.11 13.53
C VAL A 103 2.50 12.29 12.57
N ASP A 104 2.76 13.48 13.11
CA ASP A 104 3.04 14.68 12.29
C ASP A 104 4.21 14.45 11.33
N ASP A 105 5.29 13.82 11.78
CA ASP A 105 6.47 13.58 10.95
C ASP A 105 6.18 12.57 9.84
N ILE A 106 5.41 11.52 10.14
CA ILE A 106 4.97 10.52 9.15
C ILE A 106 4.14 11.19 8.06
N VAL A 107 3.16 12.00 8.45
CA VAL A 107 2.26 12.68 7.52
C VAL A 107 3.01 13.72 6.70
N ASP A 108 3.88 14.53 7.32
CA ASP A 108 4.65 15.56 6.63
C ASP A 108 5.61 14.94 5.60
N ASP A 109 6.31 13.86 5.94
CA ASP A 109 7.19 13.12 5.01
C ASP A 109 6.40 12.53 3.83
N ALA A 110 5.24 11.92 4.11
CA ALA A 110 4.40 11.34 3.07
C ALA A 110 3.83 12.41 2.13
N VAL A 111 3.38 13.55 2.65
CA VAL A 111 2.93 14.69 1.85
C VAL A 111 4.05 15.23 0.99
N ALA A 112 5.23 15.46 1.57
CA ALA A 112 6.39 15.99 0.85
C ALA A 112 6.81 15.12 -0.33
N ARG A 113 6.78 13.79 -0.17
CA ARG A 113 7.09 12.82 -1.25
C ARG A 113 6.13 12.88 -2.44
N ASN A 114 4.91 13.37 -2.23
CA ASN A 114 3.85 13.36 -3.24
C ASN A 114 3.52 14.74 -3.81
N LEU A 115 4.19 15.82 -3.37
CA LEU A 115 3.88 17.19 -3.83
C LEU A 115 4.04 17.34 -5.33
N VAL A 116 5.18 16.90 -5.89
CA VAL A 116 5.45 17.02 -7.33
C VAL A 116 4.43 16.21 -8.15
N ALA A 117 4.11 14.99 -7.70
CA ALA A 117 3.10 14.18 -8.37
C ALA A 117 1.71 14.83 -8.33
N ALA A 118 1.33 15.42 -7.20
CA ALA A 118 0.08 16.15 -7.04
C ALA A 118 0.01 17.36 -7.99
N GLU A 119 1.06 18.18 -8.04
CA GLU A 119 1.17 19.32 -8.96
C GLU A 119 1.06 18.89 -10.41
N ASN A 120 1.77 17.83 -10.83
CA ASN A 120 1.72 17.31 -12.20
C ASN A 120 0.33 16.80 -12.59
N HIS A 121 -0.49 16.36 -11.63
CA HIS A 121 -1.87 15.92 -11.86
C HIS A 121 -2.91 17.03 -11.64
N GLY A 122 -2.47 18.25 -11.30
CA GLY A 122 -3.36 19.37 -10.97
C GLY A 122 -4.19 19.13 -9.71
N ILE A 123 -3.63 18.39 -8.73
CA ILE A 123 -4.28 18.06 -7.46
C ILE A 123 -3.76 18.98 -6.35
N GLU A 124 -4.68 19.61 -5.63
CA GLU A 124 -4.34 20.34 -4.41
C GLU A 124 -4.20 19.35 -3.24
N LEU A 125 -2.96 19.08 -2.83
CA LEU A 125 -2.67 18.21 -1.69
C LEU A 125 -2.63 19.02 -0.41
N THR A 126 -3.64 18.83 0.46
CA THR A 126 -3.80 19.55 1.71
C THR A 126 -3.43 18.69 2.92
N ARG A 127 -2.81 19.32 3.92
CA ARG A 127 -2.44 18.71 5.18
C ARG A 127 -3.25 19.37 6.31
N GLY A 128 -3.93 18.55 7.09
CA GLY A 128 -4.71 19.01 8.26
C GLY A 128 -3.84 19.48 9.43
N GLN A 129 -4.46 19.71 10.58
CA GLN A 129 -3.78 20.20 11.78
C GLN A 129 -2.74 19.19 12.29
N ARG A 130 -1.64 19.72 12.85
CA ARG A 130 -0.67 18.97 13.63
C ARG A 130 -1.18 18.81 15.05
N LEU A 131 -1.22 17.58 15.56
CA LEU A 131 -1.80 17.27 16.87
C LEU A 131 -0.74 16.79 17.88
N GLY A 132 0.51 16.61 17.47
CA GLY A 132 1.58 16.15 18.35
C GLY A 132 1.43 14.70 18.83
N LEU A 133 0.53 13.92 18.22
CA LEU A 133 0.26 12.54 18.57
C LEU A 133 1.47 11.66 18.28
N ARG A 134 1.66 10.62 19.09
CA ARG A 134 2.71 9.61 18.89
C ARG A 134 2.11 8.22 18.80
N VAL A 135 2.77 7.36 18.05
CA VAL A 135 2.47 5.93 17.93
C VAL A 135 3.77 5.15 18.09
N MET A 136 3.69 3.91 18.55
CA MET A 136 4.81 3.01 18.52
C MET A 136 4.92 2.43 17.11
N GLY A 137 6.03 2.66 16.41
CA GLY A 137 6.14 2.20 15.03
C GLY A 137 7.48 2.47 14.37
N ASP A 138 7.62 1.92 13.18
CA ASP A 138 8.71 2.21 12.24
C ASP A 138 8.30 3.38 11.35
N ARG A 139 8.99 4.51 11.51
CA ARG A 139 8.69 5.75 10.77
C ARG A 139 8.74 5.55 9.26
N ALA A 140 9.73 4.82 8.76
CA ALA A 140 9.91 4.63 7.32
C ALA A 140 8.76 3.80 6.74
N MET A 141 8.39 2.70 7.41
CA MET A 141 7.28 1.84 6.97
C MET A 141 5.93 2.58 7.02
N LEU A 142 5.65 3.30 8.11
CA LEU A 142 4.41 4.07 8.24
C LEU A 142 4.33 5.22 7.23
N THR A 143 5.46 5.87 6.92
CA THR A 143 5.52 6.88 5.86
C THR A 143 5.22 6.28 4.49
N VAL A 144 5.74 5.09 4.18
CA VAL A 144 5.42 4.38 2.94
C VAL A 144 3.93 4.06 2.85
N ALA A 145 3.32 3.60 3.96
CA ALA A 145 1.89 3.30 3.98
C ALA A 145 1.03 4.54 3.68
N VAL A 146 1.29 5.66 4.35
CA VAL A 146 0.55 6.92 4.11
C VAL A 146 0.82 7.44 2.70
N SER A 147 2.07 7.39 2.22
CA SER A 147 2.45 7.79 0.86
C SER A 147 1.69 6.98 -0.20
N ASN A 148 1.55 5.66 -0.03
CA ASN A 148 0.78 4.81 -0.94
C ASN A 148 -0.70 5.21 -1.00
N LEU A 149 -1.31 5.61 0.12
CA LEU A 149 -2.67 6.12 0.13
C LEU A 149 -2.78 7.45 -0.62
N ILE A 150 -1.82 8.35 -0.45
CA ILE A 150 -1.79 9.65 -1.15
C ILE A 150 -1.60 9.44 -2.65
N THR A 151 -0.64 8.60 -3.07
CA THR A 151 -0.42 8.26 -4.47
C THR A 151 -1.68 7.71 -5.12
N ASN A 152 -2.37 6.81 -4.42
CA ASN A 152 -3.64 6.25 -4.88
C ASN A 152 -4.71 7.33 -5.06
N ALA A 153 -4.86 8.22 -4.07
CA ALA A 153 -5.80 9.34 -4.13
C ALA A 153 -5.51 10.27 -5.31
N ILE A 154 -4.25 10.61 -5.58
CA ILE A 154 -3.83 11.43 -6.72
C ILE A 154 -4.19 10.75 -8.05
N ASN A 155 -3.88 9.47 -8.19
CA ASN A 155 -4.07 8.72 -9.44
C ASN A 155 -5.54 8.54 -9.82
N TYR A 156 -6.44 8.52 -8.85
CA TYR A 156 -7.87 8.29 -9.09
C TYR A 156 -8.74 9.53 -8.94
N SER A 157 -8.15 10.68 -8.64
CA SER A 157 -8.87 11.96 -8.57
C SER A 157 -8.81 12.71 -9.90
N PRO A 158 -9.89 13.36 -10.31
CA PRO A 158 -9.86 14.30 -11.43
C PRO A 158 -8.98 15.51 -11.10
N SER A 159 -8.34 16.10 -12.11
CA SER A 159 -7.62 17.37 -11.97
C SER A 159 -8.52 18.47 -11.39
N GLY A 160 -7.97 19.30 -10.51
CA GLY A 160 -8.68 20.36 -9.82
C GLY A 160 -9.44 19.93 -8.55
N GLN A 161 -9.46 18.63 -8.24
CA GLN A 161 -10.06 18.14 -6.99
C GLN A 161 -9.01 18.04 -5.88
N PRO A 162 -9.35 18.41 -4.63
CA PRO A 162 -8.40 18.30 -3.52
C PRO A 162 -8.24 16.86 -3.03
N VAL A 163 -7.04 16.55 -2.56
CA VAL A 163 -6.73 15.39 -1.73
C VAL A 163 -6.30 15.89 -0.36
N SER A 164 -6.91 15.40 0.70
CA SER A 164 -6.59 15.83 2.05
C SER A 164 -6.04 14.70 2.91
N VAL A 165 -5.01 15.01 3.71
CA VAL A 165 -4.44 14.12 4.71
C VAL A 165 -4.68 14.73 6.08
N THR A 166 -5.42 14.03 6.93
CA THR A 166 -5.79 14.50 8.26
C THR A 166 -5.46 13.47 9.32
N GLN A 167 -5.33 13.92 10.56
CA GLN A 167 -5.18 13.06 11.73
C GLN A 167 -6.19 13.43 12.80
N LYS A 168 -6.56 12.45 13.62
CA LYS A 168 -7.51 12.63 14.71
C LYS A 168 -7.22 11.64 15.83
N LEU A 169 -7.40 12.06 17.06
CA LEU A 169 -7.50 11.18 18.23
C LEU A 169 -8.98 10.89 18.50
N VAL A 170 -9.33 9.63 18.62
CA VAL A 170 -10.68 9.18 18.97
C VAL A 170 -10.67 8.43 20.30
N ARG A 171 -11.87 8.01 20.77
CA ARG A 171 -12.02 7.22 22.00
C ARG A 171 -11.11 5.99 21.99
N ASP A 172 -10.80 5.49 23.17
CA ASP A 172 -9.95 4.31 23.38
C ASP A 172 -8.48 4.48 22.91
N ASN A 173 -8.01 5.75 22.90
CA ASN A 173 -6.62 6.07 22.54
C ASN A 173 -6.23 5.57 21.14
N VAL A 174 -7.11 5.71 20.17
CA VAL A 174 -6.85 5.36 18.78
C VAL A 174 -6.53 6.62 17.98
N VAL A 175 -5.40 6.59 17.29
CA VAL A 175 -4.98 7.61 16.34
C VAL A 175 -5.46 7.23 14.96
N LEU A 176 -6.18 8.15 14.30
CA LEU A 176 -6.63 8.01 12.92
C LEU A 176 -5.76 8.86 12.01
N ILE A 177 -5.29 8.27 10.91
CA ILE A 177 -4.70 8.99 9.77
C ILE A 177 -5.61 8.74 8.58
N ARG A 178 -6.18 9.79 8.01
CA ARG A 178 -7.15 9.72 6.92
C ARG A 178 -6.61 10.37 5.67
N VAL A 179 -6.73 9.67 4.55
CA VAL A 179 -6.51 10.22 3.22
C VAL A 179 -7.85 10.22 2.49
N THR A 180 -8.32 11.41 2.13
CA THR A 180 -9.62 11.61 1.49
C THR A 180 -9.42 12.20 0.10
N ASP A 181 -10.03 11.56 -0.89
CA ASP A 181 -10.10 12.04 -2.26
C ASP A 181 -11.56 12.30 -2.71
N ARG A 182 -11.71 13.05 -3.78
CA ARG A 182 -12.97 13.26 -4.51
C ARG A 182 -12.91 12.62 -5.89
N GLY A 183 -12.34 11.41 -5.95
CA GLY A 183 -12.17 10.65 -7.17
C GLY A 183 -13.41 9.88 -7.59
N ILE A 184 -13.16 8.90 -8.44
CA ILE A 184 -14.24 8.07 -9.03
C ILE A 184 -14.99 7.21 -8.00
N GLY A 185 -14.42 7.01 -6.83
CA GLY A 185 -14.94 6.07 -5.83
C GLY A 185 -14.75 4.60 -6.23
N ILE A 186 -15.16 3.71 -5.35
CA ILE A 186 -14.99 2.25 -5.46
C ILE A 186 -16.35 1.59 -5.22
N ALA A 187 -16.76 0.72 -6.14
CA ALA A 187 -18.00 -0.03 -6.02
C ALA A 187 -17.98 -0.96 -4.79
N PRO A 188 -19.12 -1.18 -4.10
CA PRO A 188 -19.18 -1.98 -2.88
C PRO A 188 -18.57 -3.38 -3.00
N GLU A 189 -18.76 -4.04 -4.15
CA GLU A 189 -18.22 -5.35 -4.46
C GLU A 189 -16.69 -5.40 -4.50
N ASP A 190 -16.04 -4.27 -4.83
CA ASP A 190 -14.58 -4.16 -4.95
C ASP A 190 -13.90 -3.70 -3.66
N GLN A 191 -14.64 -3.09 -2.72
CA GLN A 191 -14.06 -2.42 -1.55
C GLN A 191 -13.26 -3.36 -0.63
N LYS A 192 -13.62 -4.65 -0.55
CA LYS A 192 -12.84 -5.65 0.19
C LYS A 192 -11.63 -6.12 -0.61
N ARG A 193 -11.78 -6.20 -1.92
CA ARG A 193 -10.79 -6.76 -2.83
C ARG A 193 -9.65 -5.81 -3.18
N VAL A 194 -9.85 -4.50 -3.06
CA VAL A 194 -8.80 -3.51 -3.37
C VAL A 194 -7.55 -3.65 -2.49
N PHE A 195 -7.62 -4.37 -1.37
CA PHE A 195 -6.48 -4.70 -0.51
C PHE A 195 -5.78 -6.02 -0.89
N GLU A 196 -6.35 -6.78 -1.85
CA GLU A 196 -5.71 -7.99 -2.39
C GLU A 196 -4.53 -7.61 -3.27
N ARG A 197 -3.49 -8.45 -3.28
CA ARG A 197 -2.31 -8.24 -4.12
C ARG A 197 -2.69 -8.32 -5.60
N PHE A 198 -2.16 -7.38 -6.40
CA PHE A 198 -2.40 -7.27 -7.85
C PHE A 198 -3.85 -7.04 -8.25
N TYR A 199 -4.76 -6.82 -7.28
CA TYR A 199 -6.13 -6.52 -7.60
C TYR A 199 -6.28 -5.11 -8.18
N ARG A 200 -7.06 -4.99 -9.22
CA ARG A 200 -7.38 -3.73 -9.92
C ARG A 200 -8.81 -3.80 -10.41
N VAL A 201 -9.61 -2.78 -10.08
CA VAL A 201 -11.01 -2.66 -10.52
C VAL A 201 -11.09 -2.57 -12.05
N ASP A 202 -10.22 -1.78 -12.67
CA ASP A 202 -10.10 -1.64 -14.13
C ASP A 202 -8.64 -1.77 -14.57
N LYS A 203 -8.30 -2.91 -15.19
CA LYS A 203 -6.94 -3.19 -15.67
C LYS A 203 -6.49 -2.24 -16.79
N ALA A 204 -7.42 -1.77 -17.64
CA ALA A 204 -7.08 -0.91 -18.75
C ALA A 204 -6.76 0.52 -18.27
N ARG A 205 -7.59 1.09 -17.41
CA ARG A 205 -7.39 2.41 -16.82
C ARG A 205 -6.17 2.44 -15.90
N SER A 206 -5.95 1.38 -15.12
CA SER A 206 -4.81 1.27 -14.23
C SER A 206 -3.45 1.18 -14.95
N ARG A 207 -3.43 0.71 -16.21
CA ARG A 207 -2.21 0.77 -17.04
C ARG A 207 -1.83 2.20 -17.42
N SER A 208 -2.80 3.05 -17.67
CA SER A 208 -2.54 4.47 -17.98
C SER A 208 -2.09 5.27 -16.76
N THR A 209 -2.58 4.93 -15.57
CA THR A 209 -2.22 5.58 -14.30
C THR A 209 -0.96 5.01 -13.62
N GLY A 210 -0.41 3.90 -14.14
CA GLY A 210 0.88 3.36 -13.68
C GLY A 210 0.83 2.52 -12.40
N GLY A 211 -0.34 2.25 -11.82
CA GLY A 211 -0.43 1.51 -10.54
C GLY A 211 0.07 0.07 -10.62
N THR A 212 0.76 -0.41 -9.58
CA THR A 212 1.30 -1.76 -9.46
C THR A 212 0.28 -2.80 -9.01
N GLY A 213 -0.80 -2.35 -8.33
CA GLY A 213 -1.77 -3.22 -7.66
C GLY A 213 -1.26 -3.79 -6.32
N LEU A 214 -0.11 -3.33 -5.85
CA LEU A 214 0.51 -3.77 -4.60
C LEU A 214 0.41 -2.74 -3.47
N GLY A 215 0.22 -1.46 -3.79
CA GLY A 215 0.28 -0.37 -2.83
C GLY A 215 -0.68 -0.53 -1.64
N LEU A 216 -1.95 -0.87 -1.87
CA LEU A 216 -2.93 -1.08 -0.79
C LEU A 216 -2.66 -2.36 0.01
N ALA A 217 -2.13 -3.42 -0.62
CA ALA A 217 -1.68 -4.61 0.10
C ALA A 217 -0.50 -4.30 1.04
N ILE A 218 0.44 -3.46 0.60
CA ILE A 218 1.54 -2.95 1.44
C ILE A 218 0.98 -2.18 2.63
N VAL A 219 0.06 -1.25 2.42
CA VAL A 219 -0.58 -0.49 3.51
C VAL A 219 -1.18 -1.43 4.54
N LYS A 220 -1.97 -2.41 4.10
CA LYS A 220 -2.62 -3.39 4.99
C LYS A 220 -1.59 -4.16 5.83
N HIS A 221 -0.50 -4.63 5.23
CA HIS A 221 0.55 -5.35 5.95
C HIS A 221 1.32 -4.46 6.93
N VAL A 222 1.72 -3.26 6.51
CA VAL A 222 2.39 -2.30 7.40
C VAL A 222 1.54 -2.01 8.63
N VAL A 223 0.27 -1.66 8.42
CA VAL A 223 -0.64 -1.28 9.51
C VAL A 223 -0.89 -2.46 10.46
N ALA A 224 -1.07 -3.67 9.92
CA ALA A 224 -1.21 -4.89 10.74
C ALA A 224 0.03 -5.18 11.58
N ASN A 225 1.24 -5.02 11.01
CA ASN A 225 2.50 -5.20 11.75
C ASN A 225 2.70 -4.14 12.85
N HIS A 226 1.95 -3.05 12.82
CA HIS A 226 1.95 -2.00 13.84
C HIS A 226 0.76 -2.11 14.83
N GLY A 227 0.06 -3.26 14.85
CA GLY A 227 -1.08 -3.49 15.73
C GLY A 227 -2.31 -2.63 15.42
N GLY A 228 -2.37 -2.09 14.21
CA GLY A 228 -3.46 -1.26 13.72
C GLY A 228 -4.36 -1.93 12.69
N SER A 229 -5.24 -1.15 12.12
CA SER A 229 -6.15 -1.57 11.05
C SER A 229 -6.30 -0.47 10.00
N ILE A 230 -6.78 -0.87 8.80
CA ILE A 230 -7.15 0.05 7.74
C ILE A 230 -8.60 -0.16 7.37
N THR A 231 -9.34 0.93 7.24
CA THR A 231 -10.74 0.92 6.82
C THR A 231 -10.93 1.80 5.59
N LEU A 232 -11.96 1.51 4.81
CA LEU A 232 -12.33 2.22 3.61
C LEU A 232 -13.79 2.61 3.66
N TRP A 233 -14.05 3.92 3.50
CA TRP A 233 -15.33 4.43 3.08
C TRP A 233 -15.21 4.91 1.64
N SER A 234 -16.10 4.46 0.77
CA SER A 234 -16.10 4.92 -0.63
C SER A 234 -17.51 4.86 -1.22
N ARG A 235 -17.77 5.79 -2.12
CA ARG A 235 -18.99 5.83 -2.91
C ARG A 235 -18.66 6.19 -4.36
N PRO A 236 -19.10 5.40 -5.36
CA PRO A 236 -18.94 5.71 -6.76
C PRO A 236 -19.42 7.13 -7.09
N GLY A 237 -18.60 7.88 -7.83
CA GLY A 237 -18.86 9.27 -8.21
C GLY A 237 -18.65 10.31 -7.10
N THR A 238 -18.35 9.91 -5.87
CA THR A 238 -18.13 10.82 -4.73
C THR A 238 -16.67 10.87 -4.30
N GLY A 239 -16.00 9.73 -4.27
CA GLY A 239 -14.61 9.58 -3.84
C GLY A 239 -14.44 8.54 -2.76
N SER A 240 -13.27 8.55 -2.12
CA SER A 240 -12.88 7.56 -1.13
C SER A 240 -12.19 8.22 0.08
N THR A 241 -12.35 7.59 1.24
CA THR A 241 -11.59 7.90 2.45
C THR A 241 -10.99 6.61 2.98
N PHE A 242 -9.66 6.53 2.94
CA PHE A 242 -8.90 5.47 3.60
C PHE A 242 -8.47 5.94 4.98
N THR A 243 -8.73 5.13 6.00
CA THR A 243 -8.41 5.46 7.39
C THR A 243 -7.49 4.41 7.97
N ILE A 244 -6.27 4.81 8.35
CA ILE A 244 -5.35 4.02 9.16
C ILE A 244 -5.70 4.28 10.62
N GLU A 245 -5.84 3.23 11.40
CA GLU A 245 -6.08 3.24 12.84
C GLU A 245 -4.88 2.63 13.54
N LEU A 246 -4.27 3.39 14.46
CA LEU A 246 -3.10 2.96 15.23
C LEU A 246 -3.30 3.24 16.72
N PRO A 247 -2.80 2.38 17.62
CA PRO A 247 -2.80 2.67 19.05
C PRO A 247 -1.96 3.92 19.35
N LEU A 248 -2.51 4.82 20.18
CA LEU A 248 -1.75 5.96 20.70
C LEU A 248 -0.60 5.42 21.59
N TYR A 249 0.59 5.97 21.40
CA TYR A 249 1.69 5.73 22.33
C TYR A 249 1.52 6.62 23.58
N ASP A 250 1.36 5.97 24.73
CA ASP A 250 1.30 6.59 26.04
C ASP A 250 2.56 6.22 26.84
N PRO A 251 3.49 7.17 27.07
CA PRO A 251 4.71 6.91 27.82
C PRO A 251 4.45 6.52 29.29
N GLU A 252 3.34 6.97 29.88
CA GLU A 252 3.00 6.62 31.25
C GLU A 252 2.51 5.17 31.38
N ALA A 253 1.75 4.69 30.38
CA ALA A 253 1.32 3.31 30.31
C ALA A 253 2.50 2.36 30.05
N ALA A 254 3.43 2.75 29.16
CA ALA A 254 4.65 1.99 28.88
C ALA A 254 5.54 1.82 30.13
N GLY A 255 5.73 2.88 30.92
CA GLY A 255 6.54 2.83 32.16
C GLY A 255 5.91 2.07 33.34
N ARG A 256 4.61 1.75 33.27
CA ARG A 256 3.92 0.89 34.24
C ARG A 256 4.14 -0.59 33.94
N ALA A 257 4.10 -0.96 32.65
CA ALA A 257 4.33 -2.34 32.22
C ALA A 257 5.75 -2.83 32.51
N GLU A 258 6.77 -1.95 32.39
CA GLU A 258 8.17 -2.28 32.73
C GLU A 258 8.45 -2.42 34.25
N LYS A 259 7.54 -1.97 35.10
CA LYS A 259 7.70 -2.08 36.58
C LYS A 259 6.97 -3.29 37.17
N GLU A 260 6.17 -3.99 36.39
CA GLU A 260 5.42 -5.19 36.79
C GLU A 260 6.06 -6.50 36.28
N GLU A 261 7.14 -6.44 35.46
CA GLU A 261 8.03 -7.56 35.14
C GLU A 261 9.27 -7.57 36.10
#